data_8b57fe3dc9f2e4d2b87cdb617538a7e8
#
_entry.id   8b57fe3dc9f2e4d2b87cdb617538a7e8
#
_cell.length_a   1.000
_cell.length_b   1.000
_cell.length_c   1.000
_cell.angle_alpha   90.00
_cell.angle_beta   90.00
_cell.angle_gamma   90.00
#
_symmetry.space_group_name_H-M   'P 1'
#
loop_
_entity.id
_entity.type
_entity.pdbx_description
1 polymer ?
#
loop_
_entity_poly.entity_id
_entity_poly.type
_entity_poly.pdbx_seq_one_letter_code
_entity_poly.pdbx_strand_id
1 'polypeptide(L)'
;CKHNLSRYKIKLSSVKTMAYTLRQLTYAVAVADSGSITEASARLGISQPAISAALKELEAEFGISIFLRQPAHRIALSPAGQRFINRARRLLDESHEFENDALGLSREVQGPLDVGCFLPTAPFILPLIIEYMAEHHPGMDIRIHEGDLDEINQWLTTGEIEAALTYD
;
A
#
# COMPACT_ATOMS: atom_id res chain seq x y z
N CYS A 1 25.71 -21.49 45.75
CA CYS A 1 24.39 -21.29 45.15
C CYS A 1 24.52 -21.32 43.62
N LYS A 2 24.23 -22.50 43.04
CA LYS A 2 24.16 -22.65 41.59
C LYS A 2 22.74 -22.30 41.17
N HIS A 3 22.51 -21.11 40.60
CA HIS A 3 21.22 -20.74 40.04
C HIS A 3 21.02 -21.42 38.70
N ASN A 4 19.98 -22.21 38.66
CA ASN A 4 19.51 -23.01 37.53
C ASN A 4 18.87 -22.08 36.45
N LEU A 5 19.66 -21.69 35.47
CA LEU A 5 19.25 -20.87 34.29
C LEU A 5 18.65 -21.71 33.17
N SER A 6 18.23 -22.94 33.45
CA SER A 6 17.79 -23.90 32.43
C SER A 6 16.27 -23.86 32.14
N ARG A 7 15.54 -22.75 32.39
CA ARG A 7 14.07 -22.75 32.25
C ARG A 7 13.48 -21.78 31.21
N TYR A 8 14.27 -21.09 30.48
CA TYR A 8 13.73 -20.26 29.38
C TYR A 8 14.30 -20.74 28.03
N LYS A 9 13.75 -21.83 27.52
CA LYS A 9 13.80 -22.13 26.10
C LYS A 9 12.90 -21.08 25.41
N ILE A 10 13.47 -19.93 25.05
CA ILE A 10 12.85 -19.03 24.07
C ILE A 10 12.84 -19.84 22.78
N LYS A 11 11.69 -20.41 22.46
CA LYS A 11 11.43 -20.98 21.16
C LYS A 11 11.34 -19.78 20.22
N LEU A 12 12.46 -19.39 19.62
CA LEU A 12 12.46 -18.54 18.44
C LEU A 12 11.59 -19.28 17.41
N SER A 13 10.30 -18.94 17.39
CA SER A 13 9.42 -19.38 16.32
C SER A 13 10.11 -18.94 15.04
N SER A 14 10.38 -19.91 14.17
CA SER A 14 11.05 -19.75 12.89
C SER A 14 10.68 -18.40 12.26
N VAL A 15 11.69 -17.57 12.04
CA VAL A 15 11.54 -16.39 11.17
C VAL A 15 11.02 -16.95 9.84
N LYS A 16 9.73 -16.79 9.60
CA LYS A 16 9.11 -17.26 8.37
C LYS A 16 9.76 -16.43 7.25
N THR A 17 10.63 -17.06 6.48
CA THR A 17 11.25 -16.40 5.33
C THR A 17 10.10 -15.90 4.45
N MET A 18 10.05 -14.59 4.18
CA MET A 18 9.06 -14.04 3.27
C MET A 18 9.30 -14.65 1.88
N ALA A 19 8.25 -15.22 1.32
CA ALA A 19 8.31 -15.88 0.01
C ALA A 19 8.10 -14.90 -1.16
N TYR A 20 7.98 -13.60 -0.87
CA TYR A 20 7.88 -12.54 -1.85
C TYR A 20 8.89 -11.42 -1.56
N THR A 21 9.10 -10.54 -2.53
CA THR A 21 10.04 -9.42 -2.44
C THR A 21 9.33 -8.09 -2.70
N LEU A 22 9.85 -6.98 -2.16
CA LEU A 22 9.36 -5.63 -2.47
C LEU A 22 9.40 -5.34 -3.97
N ARG A 23 10.41 -5.85 -4.68
CA ARG A 23 10.51 -5.74 -6.14
C ARG A 23 9.32 -6.37 -6.86
N GLN A 24 8.86 -7.53 -6.43
CA GLN A 24 7.66 -8.17 -7.01
C GLN A 24 6.41 -7.35 -6.73
N LEU A 25 6.28 -6.77 -5.52
CA LEU A 25 5.19 -5.85 -5.19
C LEU A 25 5.23 -4.59 -6.06
N THR A 26 6.42 -4.01 -6.27
CA THR A 26 6.60 -2.86 -7.18
C THR A 26 6.12 -3.17 -8.59
N TYR A 27 6.42 -4.38 -9.11
CA TYR A 27 5.94 -4.79 -10.43
C TYR A 27 4.42 -4.93 -10.47
N ALA A 28 3.84 -5.51 -9.42
CA ALA A 28 2.39 -5.68 -9.33
C ALA A 28 1.66 -4.32 -9.29
N VAL A 29 2.15 -3.37 -8.48
CA VAL A 29 1.61 -2.02 -8.42
C VAL A 29 1.76 -1.30 -9.76
N ALA A 30 2.93 -1.38 -10.40
CA ALA A 30 3.17 -0.75 -11.70
C ALA A 30 2.22 -1.27 -12.80
N VAL A 31 1.91 -2.57 -12.79
CA VAL A 31 0.95 -3.18 -13.73
C VAL A 31 -0.48 -2.77 -13.38
N ALA A 32 -0.82 -2.64 -12.11
CA ALA A 32 -2.13 -2.15 -11.69
C ALA A 32 -2.40 -0.71 -12.13
N ASP A 33 -1.39 0.16 -11.99
CA ASP A 33 -1.48 1.58 -12.37
C ASP A 33 -1.61 1.79 -13.88
N SER A 34 -0.88 1.00 -14.66
CA SER A 34 -0.88 1.13 -16.13
C SER A 34 -1.98 0.32 -16.83
N GLY A 35 -2.56 -0.68 -16.16
CA GLY A 35 -3.48 -1.65 -16.78
C GLY A 35 -2.83 -2.50 -17.88
N SER A 36 -1.49 -2.50 -17.99
CA SER A 36 -0.74 -3.16 -19.07
C SER A 36 0.65 -3.59 -18.62
N ILE A 37 1.01 -4.87 -18.87
CA ILE A 37 2.38 -5.35 -18.62
C ILE A 37 3.38 -4.63 -19.53
N THR A 38 3.00 -4.35 -20.78
CA THR A 38 3.87 -3.66 -21.74
C THR A 38 4.24 -2.26 -21.26
N GLU A 39 3.26 -1.51 -20.77
CA GLU A 39 3.45 -0.16 -20.26
C GLU A 39 4.28 -0.15 -18.96
N ALA A 40 3.96 -1.05 -18.04
CA ALA A 40 4.73 -1.25 -16.81
C ALA A 40 6.19 -1.62 -17.12
N SER A 41 6.40 -2.50 -18.09
CA SER A 41 7.73 -2.92 -18.58
C SER A 41 8.54 -1.72 -19.08
N ALA A 42 7.95 -0.87 -19.92
CA ALA A 42 8.60 0.32 -20.44
C ALA A 42 8.94 1.32 -19.31
N ARG A 43 8.00 1.55 -18.38
CA ARG A 43 8.17 2.47 -17.25
C ARG A 43 9.28 2.03 -16.29
N LEU A 44 9.37 0.73 -16.02
CA LEU A 44 10.34 0.18 -15.06
C LEU A 44 11.69 -0.20 -15.69
N GLY A 45 11.80 -0.24 -17.02
CA GLY A 45 13.00 -0.73 -17.71
C GLY A 45 13.23 -2.25 -17.51
N ILE A 46 12.15 -3.01 -17.27
CA ILE A 46 12.18 -4.45 -16.99
C ILE A 46 11.48 -5.21 -18.12
N SER A 47 11.99 -6.37 -18.51
CA SER A 47 11.38 -7.15 -19.56
C SER A 47 9.99 -7.67 -19.19
N GLN A 48 9.05 -7.70 -20.14
CA GLN A 48 7.69 -8.22 -19.94
C GLN A 48 7.66 -9.65 -19.40
N PRO A 49 8.50 -10.59 -19.87
CA PRO A 49 8.57 -11.94 -19.30
C PRO A 49 8.94 -11.93 -17.80
N ALA A 50 9.86 -11.06 -17.37
CA ALA A 50 10.28 -10.97 -15.98
C ALA A 50 9.13 -10.45 -15.09
N ILE A 51 8.40 -9.42 -15.52
CA ILE A 51 7.21 -8.94 -14.81
C ILE A 51 6.15 -10.04 -14.76
N SER A 52 5.86 -10.70 -15.89
CA SER A 52 4.86 -11.78 -15.95
C SER A 52 5.21 -12.96 -15.03
N ALA A 53 6.48 -13.33 -14.92
CA ALA A 53 6.94 -14.36 -14.01
C ALA A 53 6.73 -13.95 -12.54
N ALA A 54 7.15 -12.75 -12.19
CA ALA A 54 6.98 -12.20 -10.83
C ALA A 54 5.52 -12.15 -10.39
N LEU A 55 4.60 -11.73 -11.27
CA LEU A 55 3.17 -11.72 -10.97
C LEU A 55 2.62 -13.13 -10.73
N LYS A 56 3.03 -14.12 -11.54
CA LYS A 56 2.61 -15.51 -11.35
C LYS A 56 3.12 -16.08 -10.02
N GLU A 57 4.36 -15.76 -9.65
CA GLU A 57 4.93 -16.17 -8.37
C GLU A 57 4.15 -15.57 -7.20
N LEU A 58 3.80 -14.28 -7.25
CA LEU A 58 2.96 -13.64 -6.23
C LEU A 58 1.58 -14.31 -6.14
N GLU A 59 0.90 -14.50 -7.26
CA GLU A 59 -0.42 -15.15 -7.30
C GLU A 59 -0.37 -16.58 -6.73
N ALA A 60 0.68 -17.32 -7.05
CA ALA A 60 0.89 -18.68 -6.52
C ALA A 60 1.17 -18.68 -5.01
N GLU A 61 2.00 -17.75 -4.53
CA GLU A 61 2.36 -17.64 -3.12
C GLU A 61 1.16 -17.31 -2.23
N PHE A 62 0.33 -16.36 -2.67
CA PHE A 62 -0.85 -15.94 -1.90
C PHE A 62 -2.11 -16.75 -2.22
N GLY A 63 -2.07 -17.63 -3.22
CA GLY A 63 -3.23 -18.44 -3.64
C GLY A 63 -4.41 -17.60 -4.16
N ILE A 64 -4.14 -16.41 -4.70
CA ILE A 64 -5.17 -15.49 -5.22
C ILE A 64 -4.86 -15.09 -6.67
N SER A 65 -5.88 -14.83 -7.45
CA SER A 65 -5.73 -14.16 -8.74
C SER A 65 -5.76 -12.65 -8.50
N ILE A 66 -4.62 -11.99 -8.64
CA ILE A 66 -4.53 -10.52 -8.50
C ILE A 66 -5.09 -9.87 -9.75
N PHE A 67 -4.76 -10.41 -10.92
CA PHE A 67 -5.09 -9.84 -12.21
C PHE A 67 -6.05 -10.71 -13.01
N LEU A 68 -7.00 -10.06 -13.68
CA LEU A 68 -7.90 -10.66 -14.65
C LEU A 68 -7.47 -10.24 -16.05
N ARG A 69 -7.24 -11.21 -16.93
CA ARG A 69 -6.92 -10.94 -18.34
C ARG A 69 -8.20 -10.53 -19.07
N GLN A 70 -8.17 -9.40 -19.74
CA GLN A 70 -9.23 -8.91 -20.59
C GLN A 70 -8.85 -8.98 -22.08
N PRO A 71 -9.82 -8.91 -23.00
CA PRO A 71 -9.54 -8.76 -24.43
C PRO A 71 -8.63 -7.57 -24.72
N ALA A 72 -7.89 -7.60 -25.84
CA ALA A 72 -6.95 -6.57 -26.26
C ALA A 72 -5.76 -6.34 -25.30
N HIS A 73 -5.28 -7.41 -24.64
CA HIS A 73 -4.14 -7.39 -23.73
C HIS A 73 -4.26 -6.45 -22.53
N ARG A 74 -5.48 -6.00 -22.22
CA ARG A 74 -5.75 -5.23 -20.99
C ARG A 74 -5.78 -6.13 -19.77
N ILE A 75 -5.35 -5.56 -18.66
CA ILE A 75 -5.32 -6.21 -17.36
C ILE A 75 -6.20 -5.41 -16.42
N ALA A 76 -7.14 -6.06 -15.77
CA ALA A 76 -7.94 -5.47 -14.69
C ALA A 76 -7.62 -6.17 -13.37
N LEU A 77 -7.85 -5.51 -12.26
CA LEU A 77 -7.73 -6.11 -10.95
C LEU A 77 -8.97 -6.97 -10.64
N SER A 78 -8.74 -8.10 -9.98
CA SER A 78 -9.83 -8.82 -9.32
C SER A 78 -10.23 -8.10 -8.02
N PRO A 79 -11.38 -8.41 -7.39
CA PRO A 79 -11.72 -7.87 -6.07
C PRO A 79 -10.68 -8.20 -4.99
N ALA A 80 -10.06 -9.39 -5.06
CA ALA A 80 -8.95 -9.77 -4.19
C ALA A 80 -7.68 -8.98 -4.56
N GLY A 81 -7.43 -8.80 -5.87
CA GLY A 81 -6.31 -8.02 -6.40
C GLY A 81 -6.36 -6.57 -5.98
N GLN A 82 -7.54 -5.95 -5.97
CA GLN A 82 -7.68 -4.57 -5.52
C GLN A 82 -7.20 -4.40 -4.06
N ARG A 83 -7.67 -5.27 -3.15
CA ARG A 83 -7.24 -5.26 -1.76
C ARG A 83 -5.73 -5.55 -1.63
N PHE A 84 -5.22 -6.49 -2.42
CA PHE A 84 -3.80 -6.83 -2.43
C PHE A 84 -2.94 -5.64 -2.86
N ILE A 85 -3.28 -4.99 -3.98
CA ILE A 85 -2.52 -3.84 -4.51
C ILE A 85 -2.54 -2.66 -3.54
N ASN A 86 -3.69 -2.36 -2.91
CA ASN A 86 -3.76 -1.30 -1.90
C ASN A 86 -2.84 -1.59 -0.71
N ARG A 87 -2.80 -2.84 -0.23
CA ARG A 87 -1.86 -3.25 0.83
C ARG A 87 -0.40 -3.24 0.38
N ALA A 88 -0.14 -3.63 -0.87
CA ALA A 88 1.21 -3.60 -1.44
C ALA A 88 1.77 -2.18 -1.55
N ARG A 89 0.94 -1.20 -1.93
CA ARG A 89 1.33 0.22 -1.95
C ARG A 89 1.78 0.68 -0.56
N ARG A 90 0.96 0.48 0.46
CA ARG A 90 1.30 0.85 1.84
C ARG A 90 2.63 0.23 2.30
N LEU A 91 2.84 -1.05 2.02
CA LEU A 91 4.08 -1.71 2.40
C LEU A 91 5.30 -1.13 1.67
N LEU A 92 5.13 -0.74 0.41
CA LEU A 92 6.19 -0.06 -0.35
C LEU A 92 6.47 1.34 0.21
N ASP A 93 5.44 2.08 0.59
CA ASP A 93 5.55 3.40 1.23
C ASP A 93 6.26 3.28 2.59
N GLU A 94 5.85 2.35 3.46
CA GLU A 94 6.53 2.04 4.72
C GLU A 94 8.01 1.64 4.51
N SER A 95 8.31 0.91 3.42
CA SER A 95 9.69 0.56 3.08
C SER A 95 10.52 1.78 2.69
N HIS A 96 9.94 2.73 1.97
CA HIS A 96 10.61 3.99 1.62
C HIS A 96 10.81 4.87 2.85
N GLU A 97 9.84 4.94 3.75
CA GLU A 97 9.99 5.63 5.04
C GLU A 97 11.12 5.03 5.86
N PHE A 98 11.18 3.70 5.96
CA PHE A 98 12.28 3.01 6.64
C PHE A 98 13.65 3.35 6.03
N GLU A 99 13.76 3.40 4.70
CA GLU A 99 14.99 3.78 4.01
C GLU A 99 15.37 5.24 4.34
N ASN A 100 14.40 6.15 4.31
CA ASN A 100 14.60 7.56 4.65
C ASN A 100 15.06 7.73 6.10
N ASP A 101 14.43 7.04 7.05
CA ASP A 101 14.81 7.04 8.44
C ASP A 101 16.23 6.50 8.67
N ALA A 102 16.54 5.37 8.02
CA ALA A 102 17.86 4.74 8.12
C ALA A 102 18.97 5.64 7.56
N LEU A 103 18.68 6.46 6.56
CA LEU A 103 19.61 7.43 5.98
C LEU A 103 19.67 8.74 6.77
N GLY A 104 18.89 8.89 7.86
CA GLY A 104 18.80 10.10 8.66
C GLY A 104 18.21 11.29 7.90
N LEU A 105 17.43 11.02 6.83
CA LEU A 105 16.82 12.03 5.98
C LEU A 105 15.42 12.43 6.48
N SER A 106 14.82 11.63 7.34
CA SER A 106 13.49 11.90 7.89
C SER A 106 13.58 12.80 9.11
N ARG A 107 13.30 14.07 8.93
CA ARG A 107 12.86 14.98 9.99
C ARG A 107 11.45 15.52 9.79
N GLU A 108 10.84 15.20 8.66
CA GLU A 108 9.50 15.69 8.31
C GLU A 108 8.64 14.49 7.88
N VAL A 109 7.42 14.47 8.38
CA VAL A 109 6.40 13.51 7.90
C VAL A 109 6.11 13.84 6.45
N GLN A 110 6.39 12.91 5.53
CA GLN A 110 6.26 13.11 4.09
C GLN A 110 5.55 11.91 3.47
N GLY A 111 4.92 12.13 2.34
CA GLY A 111 4.30 11.09 1.54
C GLY A 111 2.81 11.27 1.34
N PRO A 112 2.18 10.35 0.59
CA PRO A 112 0.75 10.40 0.33
C PRO A 112 -0.04 9.96 1.55
N LEU A 113 -1.14 10.68 1.82
CA LEU A 113 -2.14 10.32 2.83
C LEU A 113 -3.53 10.40 2.19
N ASP A 114 -4.16 9.26 2.01
CA ASP A 114 -5.52 9.17 1.49
C ASP A 114 -6.53 9.24 2.64
N VAL A 115 -7.34 10.31 2.66
CA VAL A 115 -8.30 10.61 3.74
C VAL A 115 -9.71 10.66 3.20
N GLY A 116 -10.58 9.81 3.73
CA GLY A 116 -12.02 9.89 3.48
C GLY A 116 -12.66 11.02 4.29
N CYS A 117 -13.56 11.76 3.69
CA CYS A 117 -14.33 12.78 4.39
C CYS A 117 -15.82 12.60 4.10
N PHE A 118 -16.64 12.62 5.16
CA PHE A 118 -18.09 12.56 5.01
C PHE A 118 -18.59 13.82 4.31
N LEU A 119 -19.23 13.61 3.16
CA LEU A 119 -19.59 14.66 2.22
C LEU A 119 -20.29 15.88 2.85
N PRO A 120 -21.28 15.73 3.78
CA PRO A 120 -21.94 16.88 4.40
C PRO A 120 -21.04 17.72 5.30
N THR A 121 -19.95 17.16 5.86
CA THR A 121 -19.03 17.85 6.75
C THR A 121 -17.79 18.38 6.04
N ALA A 122 -17.49 17.87 4.86
CA ALA A 122 -16.32 18.21 4.06
C ALA A 122 -16.11 19.73 3.88
N PRO A 123 -17.12 20.52 3.47
CA PRO A 123 -16.93 21.96 3.27
C PRO A 123 -16.53 22.75 4.51
N PHE A 124 -16.81 22.22 5.69
CA PHE A 124 -16.54 22.89 6.96
C PHE A 124 -15.20 22.49 7.58
N ILE A 125 -14.79 21.25 7.38
CA ILE A 125 -13.61 20.67 8.04
C ILE A 125 -12.38 20.69 7.14
N LEU A 126 -12.54 20.37 5.86
CA LEU A 126 -11.41 20.22 4.93
C LEU A 126 -10.56 21.50 4.79
N PRO A 127 -11.14 22.71 4.65
CA PRO A 127 -10.33 23.91 4.54
C PRO A 127 -9.37 24.11 5.72
N LEU A 128 -9.85 23.84 6.93
CA LEU A 128 -9.05 23.98 8.16
C LEU A 128 -7.92 22.96 8.23
N ILE A 129 -8.21 21.72 7.84
CA ILE A 129 -7.21 20.64 7.86
C ILE A 129 -6.16 20.86 6.77
N ILE A 130 -6.59 21.21 5.56
CA ILE A 130 -5.67 21.45 4.43
C ILE A 130 -4.75 22.62 4.76
N GLU A 131 -5.27 23.72 5.29
CA GLU A 131 -4.47 24.88 5.71
C GLU A 131 -3.46 24.50 6.80
N TYR A 132 -3.90 23.80 7.86
CA TYR A 132 -3.02 23.33 8.93
C TYR A 132 -1.91 22.41 8.40
N MET A 133 -2.26 21.45 7.55
CA MET A 133 -1.30 20.49 7.02
C MET A 133 -0.31 21.14 6.05
N ALA A 134 -0.76 22.08 5.22
CA ALA A 134 0.13 22.83 4.33
C ALA A 134 1.14 23.68 5.10
N GLU A 135 0.75 24.20 6.26
CA GLU A 135 1.62 25.03 7.13
C GLU A 135 2.60 24.17 7.95
N HIS A 136 2.12 23.05 8.53
CA HIS A 136 2.89 22.28 9.51
C HIS A 136 3.54 21.00 8.92
N HIS A 137 3.01 20.48 7.82
CA HIS A 137 3.47 19.25 7.18
C HIS A 137 3.55 19.40 5.64
N PRO A 138 4.35 20.34 5.11
CA PRO A 138 4.37 20.66 3.68
C PRO A 138 4.88 19.51 2.78
N GLY A 139 5.49 18.48 3.39
CA GLY A 139 5.93 17.27 2.67
C GLY A 139 4.85 16.20 2.49
N MET A 140 3.65 16.39 3.05
CA MET A 140 2.54 15.44 2.90
C MET A 140 1.69 15.76 1.67
N ASP A 141 1.43 14.75 0.85
CA ASP A 141 0.50 14.79 -0.27
C ASP A 141 -0.87 14.24 0.17
N ILE A 142 -1.73 15.15 0.67
CA ILE A 142 -3.05 14.74 1.17
C ILE A 142 -4.02 14.62 0.00
N ARG A 143 -4.62 13.44 -0.13
CA ARG A 143 -5.65 13.12 -1.11
C ARG A 143 -6.97 12.92 -0.42
N ILE A 144 -7.95 13.73 -0.79
CA ILE A 144 -9.26 13.70 -0.16
C ILE A 144 -10.23 12.89 -1.02
N HIS A 145 -10.92 11.95 -0.37
CA HIS A 145 -12.00 11.16 -0.95
C HIS A 145 -13.30 11.54 -0.22
N GLU A 146 -14.19 12.23 -0.92
CA GLU A 146 -15.49 12.60 -0.37
C GLU A 146 -16.53 11.52 -0.67
N GLY A 147 -17.27 11.08 0.35
CA GLY A 147 -18.26 10.02 0.17
C GLY A 147 -19.27 9.95 1.31
N ASP A 148 -20.21 9.01 1.19
CA ASP A 148 -21.11 8.65 2.28
C ASP A 148 -20.45 7.69 3.28
N LEU A 149 -21.14 7.36 4.37
CA LEU A 149 -20.59 6.51 5.43
C LEU A 149 -20.31 5.09 4.95
N ASP A 150 -21.10 4.57 4.03
CA ASP A 150 -20.92 3.21 3.51
C ASP A 150 -19.68 3.15 2.59
N GLU A 151 -19.50 4.14 1.74
CA GLU A 151 -18.32 4.29 0.88
C GLU A 151 -17.05 4.45 1.72
N ILE A 152 -17.07 5.32 2.72
CA ILE A 152 -15.93 5.53 3.64
C ILE A 152 -15.56 4.25 4.37
N ASN A 153 -16.53 3.51 4.90
CA ASN A 153 -16.30 2.23 5.55
C ASN A 153 -15.72 1.19 4.59
N GLN A 154 -16.19 1.18 3.34
CA GLN A 154 -15.64 0.32 2.32
C GLN A 154 -14.18 0.69 2.02
N TRP A 155 -13.85 1.95 1.81
CA TRP A 155 -12.49 2.42 1.54
C TRP A 155 -11.52 2.12 2.69
N LEU A 156 -11.94 2.32 3.94
CA LEU A 156 -11.17 1.92 5.12
C LEU A 156 -10.92 0.40 5.14
N THR A 157 -11.94 -0.40 4.84
CA THR A 157 -11.85 -1.87 4.85
C THR A 157 -10.96 -2.39 3.73
N THR A 158 -11.02 -1.78 2.54
CA THR A 158 -10.20 -2.17 1.38
C THR A 158 -8.79 -1.58 1.44
N GLY A 159 -8.58 -0.59 2.30
CA GLY A 159 -7.33 0.11 2.41
C GLY A 159 -7.10 1.12 1.29
N GLU A 160 -8.16 1.65 0.73
CA GLU A 160 -8.12 2.75 -0.24
C GLU A 160 -7.84 4.09 0.43
N ILE A 161 -8.24 4.24 1.68
CA ILE A 161 -7.92 5.37 2.55
C ILE A 161 -7.30 4.89 3.86
N GLU A 162 -6.43 5.72 4.46
CA GLU A 162 -5.76 5.48 5.75
C GLU A 162 -6.56 5.99 6.93
N ALA A 163 -7.28 7.07 6.73
CA ALA A 163 -8.05 7.74 7.79
C ALA A 163 -9.38 8.25 7.25
N ALA A 164 -10.32 8.50 8.15
CA ALA A 164 -11.59 9.11 7.79
C ALA A 164 -12.02 10.19 8.80
N LEU A 165 -12.63 11.23 8.26
CA LEU A 165 -13.26 12.30 8.99
C LEU A 165 -14.78 12.12 8.90
N THR A 166 -15.36 11.68 10.01
CA THR A 166 -16.80 11.45 10.15
C THR A 166 -17.31 12.09 11.43
N TYR A 167 -18.61 12.05 11.64
CA TYR A 167 -19.22 12.41 12.93
C TYR A 167 -19.69 11.15 13.66
N ASP A 168 -19.82 11.24 14.98
CA ASP A 168 -20.35 10.20 15.84
C ASP A 168 -21.86 10.41 16.06
#